data_897c7e340ea8a600aa3f5e24e3bd282e
#
_entry.id   897c7e340ea8a600aa3f5e24e3bd282e
#
_cell.length_a   1.000
_cell.length_b   1.000
_cell.length_c   1.000
_cell.angle_alpha   90.00
_cell.angle_beta   90.00
_cell.angle_gamma   90.00
#
_symmetry.space_group_name_H-M   'P 1'
#
loop_
_entity.id
_entity.type
_entity.pdbx_description
1 polymer ?
#
loop_
_entity_poly.entity_id
_entity_poly.type
_entity_poly.pdbx_seq_one_letter_code
_entity_poly.pdbx_strand_id
1 'polypeptide(L)'
;MKTTTKAKFGRRISLANLIAQSGIIVTGAIVRLTGSGLGCPTWPDCTPGSLIPVAGQVEGFHKYIEFGNRTLTFLVLAISIALFVFSLLNEKRNIIVWSFLPLIGTLLQAVLGGITVLTGLHPATVMAHFLLSIVLVAISVKIYAYFNNQRTSKVLPKIVDNYVKIVTLVGLAVIVLGTITTGSGPHSGDEIAARFNLDIRVIAWLHADTVLLFVGLVVGLLVISRINPESKHIYKITRTLFIICLVQGFIGYVQWFNGLPWILVSLHVIGAVLTWIAIANLALYSSNTFLKRLK
;
A
#
# COMPACT_ATOMS: atom_id res chain seq x y z
N MET A 1 -22.50 -28.23 6.21
CA MET A 1 -23.03 -26.85 5.94
C MET A 1 -22.31 -25.76 6.73
N LYS A 2 -22.00 -25.91 8.02
CA LYS A 2 -21.30 -24.89 8.85
C LYS A 2 -19.86 -24.55 8.38
N THR A 3 -19.11 -25.50 7.84
CA THR A 3 -17.72 -25.30 7.37
C THR A 3 -17.60 -24.42 6.13
N THR A 4 -18.56 -24.49 5.21
CA THR A 4 -18.59 -23.66 3.98
C THR A 4 -18.91 -22.20 4.28
N THR A 5 -19.77 -21.92 5.27
CA THR A 5 -20.16 -20.57 5.68
C THR A 5 -18.99 -19.84 6.36
N LYS A 6 -18.29 -20.53 7.28
CA LYS A 6 -17.09 -19.97 7.92
C LYS A 6 -15.99 -19.62 6.92
N ALA A 7 -15.71 -20.53 5.97
CA ALA A 7 -14.71 -20.28 4.95
C ALA A 7 -15.07 -19.06 4.04
N LYS A 8 -16.35 -18.94 3.66
CA LYS A 8 -16.84 -17.78 2.90
C LYS A 8 -16.70 -16.49 3.70
N PHE A 9 -17.04 -16.50 4.99
CA PHE A 9 -16.93 -15.32 5.85
C PHE A 9 -15.46 -14.92 6.03
N GLY A 10 -14.56 -15.85 6.37
CA GLY A 10 -13.12 -15.57 6.50
C GLY A 10 -12.52 -14.95 5.24
N ARG A 11 -12.90 -15.46 4.05
CA ARG A 11 -12.49 -14.87 2.77
C ARG A 11 -13.03 -13.45 2.59
N ARG A 12 -14.29 -13.18 2.94
CA ARG A 12 -14.91 -11.86 2.78
C ARG A 12 -14.28 -10.83 3.73
N ILE A 13 -14.09 -11.18 5.02
CA ILE A 13 -13.52 -10.24 5.99
C ILE A 13 -12.04 -9.95 5.70
N SER A 14 -11.26 -10.94 5.25
CA SER A 14 -9.87 -10.74 4.86
C SER A 14 -9.75 -9.90 3.57
N LEU A 15 -10.68 -10.05 2.61
CA LEU A 15 -10.76 -9.18 1.44
C LEU A 15 -11.15 -7.75 1.83
N ALA A 16 -12.13 -7.59 2.71
CA ALA A 16 -12.54 -6.28 3.22
C ALA A 16 -11.37 -5.57 3.91
N ASN A 17 -10.57 -6.31 4.72
CA ASN A 17 -9.36 -5.75 5.34
C ASN A 17 -8.31 -5.33 4.30
N LEU A 18 -8.07 -6.13 3.27
CA LEU A 18 -7.15 -5.76 2.20
C LEU A 18 -7.62 -4.50 1.46
N ILE A 19 -8.91 -4.41 1.14
CA ILE A 19 -9.50 -3.24 0.48
C ILE A 19 -9.41 -2.01 1.40
N ALA A 20 -9.71 -2.14 2.68
CA ALA A 20 -9.66 -1.05 3.64
C ALA A 20 -8.24 -0.51 3.84
N GLN A 21 -7.25 -1.40 4.06
CA GLN A 21 -5.84 -1.02 4.19
C GLN A 21 -5.26 -0.40 2.91
N SER A 22 -5.72 -0.83 1.74
CA SER A 22 -5.31 -0.26 0.45
C SER A 22 -6.03 1.05 0.16
N GLY A 23 -7.33 1.13 0.46
CA GLY A 23 -8.17 2.30 0.18
C GLY A 23 -7.77 3.52 0.99
N ILE A 24 -7.38 3.33 2.27
CA ILE A 24 -6.96 4.46 3.12
C ILE A 24 -5.64 5.10 2.63
N ILE A 25 -4.79 4.36 1.91
CA ILE A 25 -3.61 4.94 1.24
C ILE A 25 -4.06 5.92 0.15
N VAL A 26 -5.06 5.53 -0.63
CA VAL A 26 -5.57 6.36 -1.72
C VAL A 26 -6.25 7.62 -1.17
N THR A 27 -7.09 7.49 -0.14
CA THR A 27 -7.75 8.65 0.47
C THR A 27 -6.74 9.57 1.17
N GLY A 28 -5.72 9.03 1.85
CA GLY A 28 -4.62 9.80 2.41
C GLY A 28 -3.78 10.53 1.34
N ALA A 29 -3.59 9.92 0.17
CA ALA A 29 -2.96 10.59 -0.97
C ALA A 29 -3.82 11.76 -1.48
N ILE A 30 -5.15 11.59 -1.54
CA ILE A 30 -6.07 12.68 -1.93
C ILE A 30 -5.97 13.85 -0.94
N VAL A 31 -5.97 13.59 0.39
CA VAL A 31 -5.74 14.63 1.41
C VAL A 31 -4.48 15.43 1.09
N ARG A 32 -3.38 14.74 0.79
CA ARG A 32 -2.12 15.38 0.46
C ARG A 32 -2.18 16.16 -0.86
N LEU A 33 -2.73 15.58 -1.92
CA LEU A 33 -2.77 16.14 -3.27
C LEU A 33 -3.70 17.34 -3.39
N THR A 34 -4.70 17.45 -2.51
CA THR A 34 -5.62 18.58 -2.43
C THR A 34 -5.14 19.68 -1.48
N GLY A 35 -3.92 19.59 -0.94
CA GLY A 35 -3.41 20.56 0.04
C GLY A 35 -4.17 20.55 1.37
N SER A 36 -4.77 19.43 1.74
CA SER A 36 -5.63 19.31 2.92
C SER A 36 -4.94 18.63 4.12
N GLY A 37 -3.62 18.44 4.07
CA GLY A 37 -2.90 17.68 5.08
C GLY A 37 -2.78 18.36 6.44
N LEU A 38 -3.02 19.68 6.52
CA LEU A 38 -3.14 20.46 7.74
C LEU A 38 -4.54 21.05 7.90
N GLY A 39 -5.57 20.48 7.27
CA GLY A 39 -6.97 20.88 7.47
C GLY A 39 -7.46 20.68 8.92
N CYS A 40 -6.81 19.77 9.66
CA CYS A 40 -6.90 19.61 11.12
C CYS A 40 -5.49 19.75 11.70
N PRO A 41 -5.04 20.98 12.06
CA PRO A 41 -3.63 21.26 12.36
C PRO A 41 -3.15 20.73 13.70
N THR A 42 -4.02 20.12 14.50
CA THR A 42 -3.70 19.52 15.79
C THR A 42 -3.97 18.02 15.81
N TRP A 43 -3.45 17.32 16.84
CA TRP A 43 -3.71 15.90 17.05
C TRP A 43 -3.63 15.58 18.57
N PRO A 44 -4.59 14.80 19.13
CA PRO A 44 -5.70 14.10 18.48
C PRO A 44 -6.86 14.99 18.02
N ASP A 45 -6.96 16.20 18.52
CA ASP A 45 -7.96 17.19 18.16
C ASP A 45 -7.84 17.59 16.68
N CYS A 46 -8.97 18.02 16.06
CA CYS A 46 -8.92 18.65 14.73
C CYS A 46 -8.49 20.11 14.83
N THR A 47 -8.95 20.80 15.88
CA THR A 47 -8.56 22.18 16.23
C THR A 47 -8.47 22.26 17.77
N PRO A 48 -7.74 23.20 18.35
CA PRO A 48 -7.59 23.29 19.81
C PRO A 48 -8.93 23.23 20.53
N GLY A 49 -9.10 22.21 21.38
CA GLY A 49 -10.30 21.97 22.19
C GLY A 49 -11.47 21.31 21.46
N SER A 50 -11.30 20.85 20.20
CA SER A 50 -12.34 20.12 19.49
C SER A 50 -11.78 18.95 18.66
N LEU A 51 -12.32 17.75 18.90
CA LEU A 51 -12.01 16.54 18.12
C LEU A 51 -12.56 16.60 16.68
N ILE A 52 -13.55 17.45 16.44
CA ILE A 52 -14.22 17.59 15.14
C ILE A 52 -14.00 19.00 14.56
N PRO A 53 -14.11 19.18 13.23
CA PRO A 53 -14.05 20.49 12.60
C PRO A 53 -15.13 21.44 13.16
N VAL A 54 -14.74 22.71 13.39
CA VAL A 54 -15.66 23.74 13.88
C VAL A 54 -15.96 24.77 12.81
N ALA A 55 -17.08 25.50 12.96
CA ALA A 55 -17.43 26.61 12.09
C ALA A 55 -16.40 27.74 12.23
N GLY A 56 -16.08 28.44 11.13
CA GLY A 56 -15.13 29.56 11.13
C GLY A 56 -13.65 29.17 11.21
N GLN A 57 -13.32 27.88 11.19
CA GLN A 57 -11.93 27.41 11.15
C GLN A 57 -11.26 27.86 9.85
N VAL A 58 -10.03 28.42 9.94
CA VAL A 58 -9.31 29.08 8.83
C VAL A 58 -8.99 28.16 7.65
N GLU A 59 -8.87 26.83 7.90
CA GLU A 59 -8.59 25.81 6.90
C GLU A 59 -9.78 25.57 5.93
N GLY A 60 -10.91 26.23 6.13
CA GLY A 60 -12.03 26.23 5.20
C GLY A 60 -12.57 24.82 4.90
N PHE A 61 -12.61 24.43 3.61
CA PHE A 61 -13.10 23.14 3.18
C PHE A 61 -12.08 22.00 3.44
N HIS A 62 -10.80 22.31 3.53
CA HIS A 62 -9.73 21.33 3.72
C HIS A 62 -9.87 20.52 5.02
N LYS A 63 -10.41 21.14 6.08
CA LYS A 63 -10.72 20.46 7.34
C LYS A 63 -11.62 19.25 7.18
N TYR A 64 -12.61 19.29 6.28
CA TYR A 64 -13.52 18.17 6.05
C TYR A 64 -12.87 17.02 5.29
N ILE A 65 -11.94 17.33 4.37
CA ILE A 65 -11.19 16.32 3.63
C ILE A 65 -10.27 15.55 4.57
N GLU A 66 -9.49 16.26 5.39
CA GLU A 66 -8.60 15.60 6.36
C GLU A 66 -9.39 14.86 7.44
N PHE A 67 -10.39 15.50 8.06
CA PHE A 67 -11.22 14.88 9.07
C PHE A 67 -11.93 13.63 8.56
N GLY A 68 -12.43 13.66 7.32
CA GLY A 68 -13.00 12.49 6.66
C GLY A 68 -12.02 11.33 6.58
N ASN A 69 -10.76 11.59 6.23
CA ASN A 69 -9.72 10.57 6.20
C ASN A 69 -9.37 10.05 7.61
N ARG A 70 -9.32 10.92 8.63
CA ARG A 70 -9.17 10.49 10.04
C ARG A 70 -10.34 9.57 10.47
N THR A 71 -11.57 9.91 10.06
CA THR A 71 -12.77 9.09 10.36
C THR A 71 -12.71 7.71 9.69
N LEU A 72 -12.20 7.63 8.45
CA LEU A 72 -12.01 6.34 7.76
C LEU A 72 -11.04 5.41 8.52
N THR A 73 -10.11 5.94 9.31
CA THR A 73 -9.22 5.12 10.15
C THR A 73 -10.02 4.28 11.14
N PHE A 74 -11.13 4.78 11.70
CA PHE A 74 -12.00 3.99 12.60
C PHE A 74 -12.69 2.83 11.86
N LEU A 75 -13.07 3.04 10.58
CA LEU A 75 -13.61 1.95 9.75
C LEU A 75 -12.56 0.87 9.49
N VAL A 76 -11.33 1.26 9.14
CA VAL A 76 -10.21 0.32 8.95
C VAL A 76 -9.92 -0.45 10.24
N LEU A 77 -9.93 0.24 11.38
CA LEU A 77 -9.73 -0.36 12.70
C LEU A 77 -10.84 -1.37 13.02
N ALA A 78 -12.12 -1.01 12.80
CA ALA A 78 -13.25 -1.90 13.04
C ALA A 78 -13.17 -3.18 12.19
N ILE A 79 -12.79 -3.06 10.91
CA ILE A 79 -12.60 -4.22 10.02
C ILE A 79 -11.42 -5.08 10.50
N SER A 80 -10.32 -4.47 10.95
CA SER A 80 -9.15 -5.18 11.48
C SER A 80 -9.47 -5.90 12.79
N ILE A 81 -10.26 -5.30 13.68
CA ILE A 81 -10.78 -5.94 14.90
C ILE A 81 -11.65 -7.14 14.53
N ALA A 82 -12.61 -6.97 13.61
CA ALA A 82 -13.49 -8.05 13.18
C ALA A 82 -12.71 -9.22 12.57
N LEU A 83 -11.68 -8.95 11.76
CA LEU A 83 -10.78 -9.98 11.22
C LEU A 83 -10.01 -10.70 12.33
N PHE A 84 -9.46 -9.96 13.29
CA PHE A 84 -8.70 -10.53 14.41
C PHE A 84 -9.61 -11.41 15.29
N VAL A 85 -10.78 -10.91 15.69
CA VAL A 85 -11.75 -11.68 16.50
C VAL A 85 -12.22 -12.93 15.76
N PHE A 86 -12.53 -12.82 14.46
CA PHE A 86 -12.86 -13.99 13.65
C PHE A 86 -11.74 -15.03 13.65
N SER A 87 -10.50 -14.59 13.47
CA SER A 87 -9.33 -15.48 13.48
C SER A 87 -9.09 -16.11 14.85
N LEU A 88 -9.25 -15.34 15.93
CA LEU A 88 -9.11 -15.81 17.32
C LEU A 88 -10.09 -16.96 17.64
N LEU A 89 -11.32 -16.87 17.13
CA LEU A 89 -12.38 -17.83 17.40
C LEU A 89 -12.36 -19.07 16.48
N ASN A 90 -11.68 -18.99 15.32
CA ASN A 90 -11.85 -20.00 14.28
C ASN A 90 -10.56 -20.59 13.72
N GLU A 91 -9.39 -19.99 14.01
CA GLU A 91 -8.14 -20.30 13.30
C GLU A 91 -7.01 -20.73 14.24
N LYS A 92 -5.93 -21.27 13.66
CA LYS A 92 -4.72 -21.67 14.38
C LYS A 92 -3.90 -20.44 14.79
N ARG A 93 -3.07 -20.58 15.83
CA ARG A 93 -2.21 -19.54 16.41
C ARG A 93 -1.46 -18.71 15.37
N ASN A 94 -0.93 -19.35 14.32
CA ASN A 94 -0.17 -18.63 13.29
C ASN A 94 -1.01 -17.57 12.56
N ILE A 95 -2.28 -17.88 12.22
CA ILE A 95 -3.17 -16.91 11.56
C ILE A 95 -3.67 -15.86 12.54
N ILE A 96 -3.90 -16.22 13.78
CA ILE A 96 -4.25 -15.27 14.85
C ILE A 96 -3.16 -14.18 14.93
N VAL A 97 -1.87 -14.57 14.99
CA VAL A 97 -0.75 -13.62 15.03
C VAL A 97 -0.72 -12.73 13.79
N TRP A 98 -0.89 -13.30 12.58
CA TRP A 98 -0.91 -12.49 11.36
C TRP A 98 -2.11 -11.55 11.31
N SER A 99 -3.30 -11.96 11.78
CA SER A 99 -4.51 -11.13 11.83
C SER A 99 -4.45 -10.04 12.90
N PHE A 100 -3.59 -10.18 13.91
CA PHE A 100 -3.33 -9.16 14.91
C PHE A 100 -2.51 -7.98 14.33
N LEU A 101 -1.64 -8.23 13.35
CA LEU A 101 -0.74 -7.20 12.79
C LEU A 101 -1.48 -6.04 12.09
N PRO A 102 -2.54 -6.23 11.27
CA PRO A 102 -3.33 -5.11 10.75
C PRO A 102 -3.98 -4.28 11.85
N LEU A 103 -4.43 -4.91 12.93
CA LEU A 103 -5.03 -4.21 14.08
C LEU A 103 -4.01 -3.29 14.76
N ILE A 104 -2.90 -3.85 15.25
CA ILE A 104 -1.86 -3.04 15.93
C ILE A 104 -1.20 -2.05 14.96
N GLY A 105 -1.02 -2.44 13.70
CA GLY A 105 -0.47 -1.58 12.67
C GLY A 105 -1.36 -0.38 12.37
N THR A 106 -2.69 -0.53 12.37
CA THR A 106 -3.62 0.61 12.19
C THR A 106 -3.54 1.58 13.38
N LEU A 107 -3.38 1.08 14.61
CA LEU A 107 -3.15 1.94 15.78
C LEU A 107 -1.82 2.69 15.66
N LEU A 108 -0.74 2.02 15.26
CA LEU A 108 0.55 2.67 14.99
C LEU A 108 0.47 3.70 13.86
N GLN A 109 -0.35 3.45 12.85
CA GLN A 109 -0.63 4.41 11.78
C GLN A 109 -1.35 5.65 12.28
N ALA A 110 -2.29 5.53 13.21
CA ALA A 110 -2.94 6.69 13.82
C ALA A 110 -1.93 7.57 14.57
N VAL A 111 -1.04 6.97 15.36
CA VAL A 111 0.02 7.68 16.07
C VAL A 111 1.00 8.33 15.08
N LEU A 112 1.46 7.60 14.07
CA LEU A 112 2.40 8.13 13.07
C LEU A 112 1.75 9.21 12.21
N GLY A 113 0.46 9.11 11.92
CA GLY A 113 -0.34 10.17 11.28
C GLY A 113 -0.39 11.43 12.14
N GLY A 114 -0.61 11.28 13.45
CA GLY A 114 -0.53 12.39 14.41
C GLY A 114 0.84 13.05 14.42
N ILE A 115 1.92 12.27 14.48
CA ILE A 115 3.29 12.79 14.38
C ILE A 115 3.48 13.55 13.05
N THR A 116 2.93 13.04 11.95
CA THR A 116 3.02 13.69 10.64
C THR A 116 2.37 15.08 10.65
N VAL A 117 1.20 15.24 11.27
CA VAL A 117 0.53 16.53 11.44
C VAL A 117 1.35 17.45 12.35
N LEU A 118 1.74 16.97 13.53
CA LEU A 118 2.49 17.76 14.52
C LEU A 118 3.89 18.21 14.05
N THR A 119 4.46 17.52 13.06
CA THR A 119 5.72 17.90 12.41
C THR A 119 5.52 18.75 11.16
N GLY A 120 4.31 19.30 10.92
CA GLY A 120 4.02 20.14 9.76
C GLY A 120 4.20 19.41 8.44
N LEU A 121 3.78 18.15 8.39
CA LEU A 121 3.88 17.26 7.21
C LEU A 121 5.34 17.07 6.73
N HIS A 122 6.29 16.98 7.68
CA HIS A 122 7.69 16.75 7.32
C HIS A 122 7.83 15.54 6.38
N PRO A 123 8.51 15.63 5.23
CA PRO A 123 8.46 14.62 4.19
C PRO A 123 8.96 13.24 4.63
N ALA A 124 9.87 13.17 5.60
CA ALA A 124 10.33 11.90 6.18
C ALA A 124 9.21 11.20 7.00
N THR A 125 8.40 11.94 7.77
CA THR A 125 7.27 11.36 8.53
C THR A 125 6.16 10.91 7.60
N VAL A 126 5.84 11.69 6.55
CA VAL A 126 4.90 11.30 5.48
C VAL A 126 5.38 10.03 4.77
N MET A 127 6.67 9.94 4.43
CA MET A 127 7.28 8.75 3.82
C MET A 127 7.18 7.53 4.75
N ALA A 128 7.52 7.68 6.02
CA ALA A 128 7.43 6.61 7.01
C ALA A 128 5.99 6.11 7.18
N HIS A 129 5.01 7.03 7.22
CA HIS A 129 3.58 6.73 7.30
C HIS A 129 3.12 5.91 6.08
N PHE A 130 3.51 6.31 4.86
CA PHE A 130 3.21 5.57 3.64
C PHE A 130 3.88 4.19 3.62
N LEU A 131 5.17 4.08 3.97
CA LEU A 131 5.90 2.81 3.95
C LEU A 131 5.36 1.81 4.98
N LEU A 132 4.90 2.26 6.15
CA LEU A 132 4.21 1.40 7.10
C LEU A 132 2.89 0.89 6.51
N SER A 133 2.14 1.73 5.78
CA SER A 133 0.93 1.30 5.07
C SER A 133 1.23 0.21 4.02
N ILE A 134 2.34 0.33 3.29
CA ILE A 134 2.79 -0.69 2.32
C ILE A 134 3.04 -2.04 3.00
N VAL A 135 3.63 -2.04 4.20
CA VAL A 135 3.83 -3.27 5.00
C VAL A 135 2.48 -3.88 5.39
N LEU A 136 1.51 -3.06 5.83
CA LEU A 136 0.18 -3.54 6.21
C LEU A 136 -0.61 -4.11 5.03
N VAL A 137 -0.46 -3.52 3.84
CA VAL A 137 -1.03 -4.09 2.60
C VAL A 137 -0.41 -5.45 2.30
N ALA A 138 0.91 -5.62 2.38
CA ALA A 138 1.57 -6.92 2.15
C ALA A 138 1.10 -7.99 3.15
N ILE A 139 0.95 -7.62 4.43
CA ILE A 139 0.39 -8.50 5.46
C ILE A 139 -1.06 -8.88 5.12
N SER A 140 -1.87 -7.92 4.67
CA SER A 140 -3.27 -8.14 4.28
C SER A 140 -3.40 -9.05 3.06
N VAL A 141 -2.51 -8.91 2.07
CA VAL A 141 -2.40 -9.84 0.92
C VAL A 141 -2.13 -11.26 1.39
N LYS A 142 -1.21 -11.44 2.35
CA LYS A 142 -0.92 -12.74 2.93
C LYS A 142 -2.11 -13.38 3.65
N ILE A 143 -2.81 -12.60 4.47
CA ILE A 143 -4.00 -13.08 5.19
C ILE A 143 -5.10 -13.46 4.20
N TYR A 144 -5.33 -12.62 3.18
CA TYR A 144 -6.31 -12.91 2.14
C TYR A 144 -5.95 -14.17 1.35
N ALA A 145 -4.69 -14.37 0.98
CA ALA A 145 -4.22 -15.56 0.29
C ALA A 145 -4.48 -16.83 1.12
N TYR A 146 -4.29 -16.77 2.44
CA TYR A 146 -4.62 -17.87 3.33
C TYR A 146 -6.12 -18.23 3.29
N PHE A 147 -7.02 -17.27 3.49
CA PHE A 147 -8.46 -17.49 3.51
C PHE A 147 -9.04 -17.80 2.13
N ASN A 148 -8.36 -17.38 1.07
CA ASN A 148 -8.73 -17.71 -0.32
C ASN A 148 -8.19 -19.09 -0.78
N ASN A 149 -7.60 -19.89 0.13
CA ASN A 149 -7.01 -21.21 -0.18
C ASN A 149 -6.00 -21.17 -1.34
N GLN A 150 -5.28 -20.07 -1.50
CA GLN A 150 -4.20 -19.97 -2.47
C GLN A 150 -3.02 -20.81 -2.01
N ARG A 151 -3.11 -22.12 -2.20
CA ARG A 151 -2.07 -23.07 -1.82
C ARG A 151 -1.24 -23.41 -3.06
N THR A 152 0.05 -23.18 -3.02
CA THR A 152 0.98 -23.83 -3.95
C THR A 152 1.58 -25.04 -3.25
N SER A 153 1.26 -26.21 -3.78
CA SER A 153 1.90 -27.48 -3.34
C SER A 153 3.23 -27.71 -4.03
N LYS A 154 3.52 -26.97 -5.10
CA LYS A 154 4.72 -27.18 -5.94
C LYS A 154 5.86 -26.27 -5.52
N VAL A 155 7.04 -26.86 -5.42
CA VAL A 155 8.30 -26.14 -5.22
C VAL A 155 8.65 -25.45 -6.54
N LEU A 156 8.86 -24.12 -6.50
CA LEU A 156 9.31 -23.41 -7.70
C LEU A 156 10.73 -23.85 -8.10
N PRO A 157 11.02 -23.90 -9.41
CA PRO A 157 12.40 -24.01 -9.87
C PRO A 157 13.26 -22.89 -9.24
N LYS A 158 14.48 -23.24 -8.81
CA LYS A 158 15.37 -22.30 -8.10
C LYS A 158 15.59 -20.98 -8.85
N ILE A 159 15.66 -21.04 -10.18
CA ILE A 159 15.81 -19.86 -11.03
C ILE A 159 14.60 -18.95 -10.93
N VAL A 160 13.36 -19.48 -10.97
CA VAL A 160 12.12 -18.71 -10.84
C VAL A 160 12.02 -18.09 -9.44
N ASP A 161 12.33 -18.87 -8.39
CA ASP A 161 12.31 -18.42 -7.00
C ASP A 161 13.27 -17.24 -6.77
N ASN A 162 14.50 -17.35 -7.25
CA ASN A 162 15.49 -16.26 -7.15
C ASN A 162 15.06 -15.03 -7.94
N TYR A 163 14.51 -15.22 -9.13
CA TYR A 163 14.04 -14.10 -9.95
C TYR A 163 12.88 -13.36 -9.29
N VAL A 164 11.93 -14.07 -8.67
CA VAL A 164 10.83 -13.47 -7.90
C VAL A 164 11.38 -12.63 -6.74
N LYS A 165 12.41 -13.08 -6.04
CA LYS A 165 13.06 -12.32 -4.96
C LYS A 165 13.67 -11.01 -5.49
N ILE A 166 14.38 -11.07 -6.62
CA ILE A 166 14.97 -9.88 -7.25
C ILE A 166 13.89 -8.90 -7.68
N VAL A 167 12.83 -9.37 -8.37
CA VAL A 167 11.69 -8.54 -8.76
C VAL A 167 11.02 -7.90 -7.54
N THR A 168 10.87 -8.64 -6.44
CA THR A 168 10.29 -8.10 -5.19
C THR A 168 11.16 -7.00 -4.59
N LEU A 169 12.48 -7.20 -4.54
CA LEU A 169 13.41 -6.23 -3.98
C LEU A 169 13.48 -4.95 -4.82
N VAL A 170 13.61 -5.08 -6.15
CA VAL A 170 13.64 -3.91 -7.05
C VAL A 170 12.28 -3.21 -7.06
N GLY A 171 11.16 -3.95 -7.00
CA GLY A 171 9.84 -3.36 -6.87
C GLY A 171 9.65 -2.56 -5.57
N LEU A 172 10.24 -3.02 -4.45
CA LEU A 172 10.28 -2.23 -3.22
C LEU A 172 11.11 -0.95 -3.40
N ALA A 173 12.26 -1.03 -4.08
CA ALA A 173 13.09 0.14 -4.38
C ALA A 173 12.34 1.17 -5.23
N VAL A 174 11.57 0.72 -6.25
CA VAL A 174 10.68 1.60 -7.04
C VAL A 174 9.68 2.34 -6.14
N ILE A 175 9.03 1.64 -5.20
CA ILE A 175 8.08 2.27 -4.26
C ILE A 175 8.79 3.31 -3.37
N VAL A 176 9.95 2.98 -2.80
CA VAL A 176 10.73 3.89 -1.95
C VAL A 176 11.15 5.15 -2.73
N LEU A 177 11.70 4.99 -3.93
CA LEU A 177 12.08 6.12 -4.78
C LEU A 177 10.87 6.96 -5.19
N GLY A 178 9.70 6.33 -5.44
CA GLY A 178 8.44 7.04 -5.68
C GLY A 178 8.02 7.90 -4.49
N THR A 179 8.24 7.45 -3.25
CA THR A 179 7.96 8.29 -2.06
C THR A 179 8.93 9.47 -1.93
N ILE A 180 10.20 9.26 -2.25
CA ILE A 180 11.20 10.35 -2.24
C ILE A 180 10.85 11.37 -3.33
N THR A 181 10.51 10.92 -4.54
CA THR A 181 10.04 11.79 -5.64
C THR A 181 8.83 12.63 -5.20
N THR A 182 7.84 11.99 -4.58
CA THR A 182 6.66 12.69 -4.07
C THR A 182 7.01 13.68 -2.96
N GLY A 183 7.94 13.32 -2.04
CA GLY A 183 8.42 14.19 -0.97
C GLY A 183 9.26 15.38 -1.44
N SER A 184 9.81 15.33 -2.67
CA SER A 184 10.54 16.42 -3.32
C SER A 184 9.65 17.24 -4.26
N GLY A 185 8.42 16.75 -4.57
CA GLY A 185 7.52 17.31 -5.57
C GLY A 185 6.63 18.45 -5.08
N PRO A 186 5.76 19.00 -5.97
CA PRO A 186 4.93 20.17 -5.65
C PRO A 186 3.82 19.88 -4.64
N HIS A 187 3.35 18.64 -4.55
CA HIS A 187 2.24 18.26 -3.67
C HIS A 187 2.76 17.82 -2.30
N SER A 188 3.09 18.75 -1.44
CA SER A 188 3.60 18.47 -0.07
C SER A 188 2.50 18.21 0.97
N GLY A 189 1.24 18.52 0.65
CA GLY A 189 0.09 18.33 1.53
C GLY A 189 -0.45 19.63 2.14
N ASP A 190 0.34 20.70 2.08
CA ASP A 190 -0.02 22.06 2.46
C ASP A 190 0.96 23.02 1.79
N GLU A 191 0.60 24.30 1.67
CA GLU A 191 1.46 25.33 1.05
C GLU A 191 2.77 25.54 1.84
N ILE A 192 2.70 25.49 3.16
CA ILE A 192 3.83 25.70 4.07
C ILE A 192 4.61 24.42 4.36
N ALA A 193 4.12 23.24 3.95
CA ALA A 193 4.74 21.98 4.25
C ALA A 193 6.13 21.85 3.62
N ALA A 194 7.11 21.40 4.42
CA ALA A 194 8.47 21.17 3.96
C ALA A 194 8.55 20.11 2.87
N ARG A 195 9.61 20.18 2.06
CA ARG A 195 9.97 19.17 1.04
C ARG A 195 11.37 18.67 1.31
N PHE A 196 11.71 17.50 0.73
CA PHE A 196 13.11 17.12 0.66
C PHE A 196 13.88 18.15 -0.17
N ASN A 197 15.03 18.57 0.33
CA ASN A 197 15.94 19.47 -0.41
C ASN A 197 16.71 18.69 -1.48
N LEU A 198 15.97 18.11 -2.45
CA LEU A 198 16.50 17.32 -3.54
C LEU A 198 15.94 17.86 -4.86
N ASP A 199 16.76 17.86 -5.92
CA ASP A 199 16.27 18.21 -7.25
C ASP A 199 15.25 17.17 -7.72
N ILE A 200 14.00 17.61 -7.86
CA ILE A 200 12.89 16.74 -8.26
C ILE A 200 13.13 16.07 -9.62
N ARG A 201 13.82 16.75 -10.55
CA ARG A 201 14.13 16.20 -11.87
C ARG A 201 15.07 15.01 -11.75
N VAL A 202 16.12 15.15 -10.95
CA VAL A 202 17.12 14.09 -10.72
C VAL A 202 16.46 12.88 -10.07
N ILE A 203 15.66 13.10 -9.02
CA ILE A 203 14.99 12.02 -8.30
C ILE A 203 13.90 11.34 -9.14
N ALA A 204 13.14 12.12 -9.92
CA ALA A 204 12.14 11.57 -10.83
C ALA A 204 12.79 10.70 -11.93
N TRP A 205 13.94 11.08 -12.44
CA TRP A 205 14.68 10.27 -13.41
C TRP A 205 15.24 9.00 -12.78
N LEU A 206 15.82 9.09 -11.59
CA LEU A 206 16.28 7.90 -10.87
C LEU A 206 15.14 6.91 -10.59
N HIS A 207 13.93 7.43 -10.23
CA HIS A 207 12.74 6.62 -10.10
C HIS A 207 12.35 5.97 -11.43
N ALA A 208 12.32 6.74 -12.53
CA ALA A 208 11.97 6.24 -13.86
C ALA A 208 12.95 5.18 -14.36
N ASP A 209 14.26 5.39 -14.19
CA ASP A 209 15.31 4.41 -14.57
C ASP A 209 15.16 3.11 -13.77
N THR A 210 14.87 3.22 -12.47
CA THR A 210 14.59 2.04 -11.62
C THR A 210 13.30 1.32 -12.06
N VAL A 211 12.28 2.06 -12.53
CA VAL A 211 11.07 1.47 -13.12
C VAL A 211 11.41 0.74 -14.42
N LEU A 212 12.25 1.29 -15.29
CA LEU A 212 12.69 0.61 -16.52
C LEU A 212 13.42 -0.70 -16.21
N LEU A 213 14.33 -0.68 -15.24
CA LEU A 213 14.99 -1.90 -14.74
C LEU A 213 13.94 -2.91 -14.22
N PHE A 214 12.99 -2.44 -13.41
CA PHE A 214 11.92 -3.27 -12.85
C PHE A 214 11.07 -3.92 -13.96
N VAL A 215 10.66 -3.16 -14.96
CA VAL A 215 9.89 -3.66 -16.11
C VAL A 215 10.70 -4.71 -16.89
N GLY A 216 11.99 -4.47 -17.13
CA GLY A 216 12.88 -5.45 -17.75
C GLY A 216 12.94 -6.77 -16.96
N LEU A 217 13.04 -6.70 -15.63
CA LEU A 217 13.02 -7.87 -14.76
C LEU A 217 11.64 -8.57 -14.79
N VAL A 218 10.55 -7.84 -14.84
CA VAL A 218 9.19 -8.40 -14.98
C VAL A 218 9.04 -9.13 -16.31
N VAL A 219 9.56 -8.59 -17.40
CA VAL A 219 9.59 -9.27 -18.71
C VAL A 219 10.43 -10.54 -18.64
N GLY A 220 11.62 -10.49 -18.05
CA GLY A 220 12.46 -11.68 -17.84
C GLY A 220 11.72 -12.77 -17.03
N LEU A 221 11.01 -12.38 -15.96
CA LEU A 221 10.21 -13.32 -15.17
C LEU A 221 9.03 -13.89 -15.98
N LEU A 222 8.40 -13.11 -16.85
CA LEU A 222 7.36 -13.60 -17.78
C LEU A 222 7.90 -14.71 -18.68
N VAL A 223 9.05 -14.49 -19.30
CA VAL A 223 9.69 -15.49 -20.18
C VAL A 223 10.05 -16.75 -19.39
N ILE A 224 10.77 -16.60 -18.29
CA ILE A 224 11.23 -17.73 -17.46
C ILE A 224 10.03 -18.54 -16.92
N SER A 225 8.97 -17.86 -16.46
CA SER A 225 7.79 -18.55 -15.93
C SER A 225 6.93 -19.21 -17.01
N ARG A 226 7.01 -18.74 -18.26
CA ARG A 226 6.29 -19.34 -19.39
C ARG A 226 6.92 -20.65 -19.85
N ILE A 227 8.24 -20.73 -19.87
CA ILE A 227 8.98 -21.96 -20.28
C ILE A 227 9.03 -23.02 -19.18
N ASN A 228 8.66 -22.67 -17.94
CA ASN A 228 8.61 -23.60 -16.81
C ASN A 228 7.13 -23.95 -16.47
N PRO A 229 6.60 -25.12 -16.87
CA PRO A 229 5.18 -25.48 -16.70
C PRO A 229 4.71 -25.46 -15.23
N GLU A 230 5.62 -25.71 -14.29
CA GLU A 230 5.33 -25.66 -12.86
C GLU A 230 5.08 -24.25 -12.33
N SER A 231 5.49 -23.24 -13.11
CA SER A 231 5.40 -21.81 -12.78
C SER A 231 4.19 -21.11 -13.40
N LYS A 232 3.20 -21.86 -13.93
CA LYS A 232 2.01 -21.30 -14.61
C LYS A 232 1.27 -20.24 -13.76
N HIS A 233 1.28 -20.40 -12.44
CA HIS A 233 0.65 -19.43 -11.55
C HIS A 233 1.46 -18.14 -11.45
N ILE A 234 2.79 -18.26 -11.35
CA ILE A 234 3.72 -17.10 -11.38
C ILE A 234 3.53 -16.34 -12.69
N TYR A 235 3.48 -17.03 -13.83
CA TYR A 235 3.23 -16.39 -15.13
C TYR A 235 1.95 -15.54 -15.13
N LYS A 236 0.85 -16.04 -14.57
CA LYS A 236 -0.42 -15.29 -14.51
C LYS A 236 -0.29 -14.00 -13.69
N ILE A 237 0.32 -14.08 -12.50
CA ILE A 237 0.51 -12.91 -11.64
C ILE A 237 1.45 -11.91 -12.31
N THR A 238 2.56 -12.39 -12.87
CA THR A 238 3.56 -11.54 -13.54
C THR A 238 2.98 -10.86 -14.76
N ARG A 239 2.10 -11.54 -15.54
CA ARG A 239 1.41 -10.92 -16.66
C ARG A 239 0.50 -9.76 -16.21
N THR A 240 -0.24 -9.95 -15.11
CA THR A 240 -1.05 -8.88 -14.53
C THR A 240 -0.17 -7.72 -14.05
N LEU A 241 0.93 -8.02 -13.36
CA LEU A 241 1.91 -7.03 -12.93
C LEU A 241 2.47 -6.24 -14.12
N PHE A 242 2.84 -6.91 -15.21
CA PHE A 242 3.34 -6.27 -16.42
C PHE A 242 2.34 -5.29 -17.03
N ILE A 243 1.06 -5.68 -17.14
CA ILE A 243 0.01 -4.78 -17.64
C ILE A 243 -0.13 -3.56 -16.72
N ILE A 244 -0.13 -3.75 -15.40
CA ILE A 244 -0.17 -2.64 -14.44
C ILE A 244 1.04 -1.72 -14.65
N CYS A 245 2.24 -2.27 -14.82
CA CYS A 245 3.45 -1.48 -15.08
C CYS A 245 3.36 -0.62 -16.34
N LEU A 246 2.81 -1.16 -17.43
CA LEU A 246 2.62 -0.39 -18.67
C LEU A 246 1.66 0.78 -18.47
N VAL A 247 0.53 0.55 -17.79
CA VAL A 247 -0.44 1.61 -17.45
C VAL A 247 0.21 2.65 -16.54
N GLN A 248 0.98 2.22 -15.53
CA GLN A 248 1.68 3.10 -14.60
C GLN A 248 2.75 3.94 -15.29
N GLY A 249 3.52 3.34 -16.20
CA GLY A 249 4.49 4.07 -17.01
C GLY A 249 3.82 5.14 -17.87
N PHE A 250 2.71 4.79 -18.52
CA PHE A 250 1.94 5.76 -19.32
C PHE A 250 1.42 6.92 -18.44
N ILE A 251 0.78 6.63 -17.30
CA ILE A 251 0.31 7.68 -16.38
C ILE A 251 1.49 8.51 -15.86
N GLY A 252 2.63 7.87 -15.53
CA GLY A 252 3.82 8.54 -15.03
C GLY A 252 4.40 9.55 -16.03
N TYR A 253 4.49 9.20 -17.31
CA TYR A 253 4.91 10.12 -18.36
C TYR A 253 3.89 11.24 -18.59
N VAL A 254 2.61 10.90 -18.70
CA VAL A 254 1.56 11.90 -18.94
C VAL A 254 1.50 12.91 -17.80
N GLN A 255 1.56 12.48 -16.52
CA GLN A 255 1.56 13.43 -15.41
C GLN A 255 2.80 14.33 -15.39
N TRP A 256 3.99 13.79 -15.71
CA TRP A 256 5.23 14.56 -15.74
C TRP A 256 5.19 15.68 -16.76
N PHE A 257 4.81 15.39 -18.01
CA PHE A 257 4.73 16.36 -19.08
C PHE A 257 3.59 17.37 -18.95
N ASN A 258 2.59 17.09 -18.10
CA ASN A 258 1.48 18.00 -17.82
C ASN A 258 1.63 18.76 -16.49
N GLY A 259 2.81 18.82 -15.88
CA GLY A 259 3.06 19.58 -14.66
C GLY A 259 2.46 18.94 -13.40
N LEU A 260 2.35 17.63 -13.40
CA LEU A 260 1.90 16.82 -12.25
C LEU A 260 0.47 17.14 -11.76
N PRO A 261 -0.59 17.11 -12.59
CA PRO A 261 -1.95 17.38 -12.14
C PRO A 261 -2.35 16.38 -11.04
N TRP A 262 -2.95 16.86 -9.97
CA TRP A 262 -3.28 16.05 -8.79
C TRP A 262 -4.13 14.80 -9.10
N ILE A 263 -5.02 14.88 -10.10
CA ILE A 263 -5.84 13.73 -10.54
C ILE A 263 -4.95 12.62 -11.12
N LEU A 264 -4.00 12.94 -12.00
CA LEU A 264 -3.09 11.95 -12.58
C LEU A 264 -2.15 11.36 -11.51
N VAL A 265 -1.69 12.19 -10.58
CA VAL A 265 -0.87 11.71 -9.46
C VAL A 265 -1.70 10.79 -8.56
N SER A 266 -2.99 11.07 -8.32
CA SER A 266 -3.90 10.17 -7.59
C SER A 266 -4.04 8.81 -8.29
N LEU A 267 -4.23 8.80 -9.62
CA LEU A 267 -4.30 7.57 -10.41
C LEU A 267 -2.98 6.79 -10.36
N HIS A 268 -1.84 7.50 -10.36
CA HIS A 268 -0.53 6.88 -10.20
C HIS A 268 -0.36 6.23 -8.82
N VAL A 269 -0.85 6.86 -7.74
CA VAL A 269 -0.84 6.26 -6.39
C VAL A 269 -1.73 5.01 -6.32
N ILE A 270 -2.92 5.04 -6.93
CA ILE A 270 -3.80 3.85 -7.01
C ILE A 270 -3.05 2.70 -7.69
N GLY A 271 -2.42 2.97 -8.81
CA GLY A 271 -1.66 1.95 -9.53
C GLY A 271 -0.39 1.50 -8.79
N ALA A 272 0.27 2.36 -8.00
CA ALA A 272 1.37 1.95 -7.13
C ALA A 272 0.90 0.96 -6.06
N VAL A 273 -0.28 1.17 -5.47
CA VAL A 273 -0.90 0.21 -4.53
C VAL A 273 -1.22 -1.12 -5.22
N LEU A 274 -1.79 -1.08 -6.43
CA LEU A 274 -2.07 -2.30 -7.22
C LEU A 274 -0.78 -3.04 -7.61
N THR A 275 0.26 -2.32 -8.01
CA THR A 275 1.60 -2.86 -8.28
C THR A 275 2.14 -3.57 -7.04
N TRP A 276 2.05 -2.93 -5.88
CA TRP A 276 2.51 -3.52 -4.62
C TRP A 276 1.73 -4.76 -4.21
N ILE A 277 0.40 -4.76 -4.36
CA ILE A 277 -0.44 -5.95 -4.12
C ILE A 277 0.01 -7.11 -5.02
N ALA A 278 0.29 -6.86 -6.30
CA ALA A 278 0.77 -7.88 -7.22
C ALA A 278 2.17 -8.40 -6.84
N ILE A 279 3.10 -7.51 -6.46
CA ILE A 279 4.44 -7.87 -5.97
C ILE A 279 4.34 -8.69 -4.68
N ALA A 280 3.54 -8.24 -3.70
CA ALA A 280 3.34 -8.95 -2.44
C ALA A 280 2.74 -10.34 -2.67
N ASN A 281 1.77 -10.46 -3.57
CA ASN A 281 1.21 -11.75 -3.95
C ASN A 281 2.25 -12.65 -4.63
N LEU A 282 3.08 -12.10 -5.52
CA LEU A 282 4.18 -12.83 -6.17
C LEU A 282 5.19 -13.34 -5.13
N ALA A 283 5.58 -12.52 -4.17
CA ALA A 283 6.53 -12.85 -3.11
C ALA A 283 6.05 -14.02 -2.23
N LEU A 284 4.73 -14.19 -2.04
CA LEU A 284 4.17 -15.30 -1.28
C LEU A 284 4.47 -16.67 -1.90
N TYR A 285 4.64 -16.75 -3.22
CA TYR A 285 4.94 -17.98 -3.94
C TYR A 285 6.43 -18.32 -3.94
N SER A 286 7.30 -17.33 -3.85
CA SER A 286 8.75 -17.52 -3.73
C SER A 286 9.15 -18.13 -2.38
N SER A 287 8.43 -17.80 -1.32
CA SER A 287 8.75 -18.30 0.02
C SER A 287 8.05 -19.65 0.32
N ASN A 288 8.41 -20.73 -0.38
CA ASN A 288 7.88 -22.07 -0.08
C ASN A 288 8.00 -22.48 1.39
N THR A 289 8.98 -21.94 2.11
CA THR A 289 9.14 -22.07 3.56
C THR A 289 8.03 -21.34 4.32
N PHE A 290 7.44 -20.32 3.73
CA PHE A 290 6.55 -19.39 4.39
C PHE A 290 5.11 -19.89 4.49
N LEU A 291 4.56 -20.50 3.42
CA LEU A 291 3.23 -21.11 3.46
C LEU A 291 3.23 -22.48 4.18
N LYS A 292 4.38 -23.19 4.17
CA LYS A 292 4.55 -24.41 4.98
C LYS A 292 4.53 -24.15 6.50
N ARG A 293 5.00 -23.00 6.96
CA ARG A 293 4.96 -22.60 8.38
C ARG A 293 3.58 -22.14 8.86
N LEU A 294 2.60 -22.01 7.97
CA LEU A 294 1.21 -21.68 8.32
C LEU A 294 0.33 -22.92 8.51
N LYS A 295 0.88 -24.14 8.28
CA LYS A 295 0.26 -25.41 8.64
C LYS A 295 0.62 -25.80 10.09
#